data_5c5bb8472d1f30bc371660ffd58d39bd
#
_entry.id   5c5bb8472d1f30bc371660ffd58d39bd
#
_cell.length_a   1.000
_cell.length_b   1.000
_cell.length_c   1.000
_cell.angle_alpha   90.00
_cell.angle_beta   90.00
_cell.angle_gamma   90.00
#
_symmetry.space_group_name_H-M   'P 1'
#
loop_
_entity.id
_entity.type
_entity.pdbx_description
1 polymer ?
#
loop_
_entity_poly.entity_id
_entity_poly.type
_entity_poly.pdbx_seq_one_letter_code
_entity_poly.pdbx_strand_id
1 'polypeptide(L)'
;MNIAPASSAKGRRVFSVTLLATLLALGGQAAQARSSFEAPDPDYHGEIKASPVTGTAILAGSEVALDGRGFTPGQRITLSRGGVALNPDAAYVADAQGNFKATLRIPEDAAPGQHPIVISTAQPSGAAVFPLKVSPVVPLSGADAYSLTAVKLVPGLYQVDSSAKTGALFVTSAVGRPPVKVSQLLKLDPKDLAIERQLTPAAAPGADAGVYAVYGVGVDDRNGTVWTTNTRQNTVAVYRQSDLGLVKQFEPGLVPHAHTVVVDEKLERAFASAAMTPDIVSFDAKTPAVRKHITIESGVRGEQFAVVGMHLDPTVHKLYAVSLKTNEAAVIDAKTEQVEKVFPIQGAKTPMGVAHDPQTDRLFITAQGSDNLLIVDAKTGQTLHNVTTGAGALNVAFDPVKRLAYVTNRGAGTLTVVDPDGTIKANLELGTYPNHAVVDGKGVVYAVNKAKGQDDAEGDRITRVMAK
;
A
#
# COMPACT_ATOMS: atom_id res chain seq x y z
N MET A 1 -50.18 39.88 74.17
CA MET A 1 -49.61 39.71 75.49
C MET A 1 -48.13 39.92 75.37
N ASN A 2 -47.66 41.15 75.57
CA ASN A 2 -46.99 41.55 76.80
C ASN A 2 -45.68 40.78 77.02
N ILE A 3 -44.47 41.30 77.13
CA ILE A 3 -43.97 42.60 77.61
C ILE A 3 -42.46 42.65 77.24
N ALA A 4 -41.97 43.77 76.83
CA ALA A 4 -40.58 44.19 77.02
C ALA A 4 -40.46 44.76 78.50
N PRO A 5 -39.33 44.99 79.11
CA PRO A 5 -38.42 46.06 78.82
C PRO A 5 -36.91 45.79 79.12
N ALA A 6 -36.04 46.47 78.55
CA ALA A 6 -35.33 47.72 78.86
C ALA A 6 -34.03 47.61 79.67
N SER A 7 -32.97 48.21 79.10
CA SER A 7 -32.01 49.14 79.65
C SER A 7 -30.86 48.59 80.54
N SER A 8 -29.60 48.93 80.26
CA SER A 8 -28.97 50.22 80.53
C SER A 8 -27.49 50.27 80.07
N ALA A 9 -27.11 51.46 79.70
CA ALA A 9 -25.79 51.90 79.24
C ALA A 9 -24.74 52.01 80.36
N LYS A 10 -23.46 51.95 79.95
CA LYS A 10 -22.30 52.74 80.45
C LYS A 10 -21.07 52.19 79.67
N GLY A 11 -20.47 52.78 78.78
CA GLY A 11 -19.65 53.95 78.65
C GLY A 11 -18.23 53.74 79.19
N ARG A 12 -17.24 53.63 78.25
CA ARG A 12 -15.88 54.21 78.42
C ARG A 12 -15.02 53.99 77.15
N ARG A 13 -14.79 55.06 76.51
CA ARG A 13 -13.53 55.69 75.88
C ARG A 13 -12.37 54.76 75.57
N VAL A 14 -12.06 54.71 74.26
CA VAL A 14 -10.91 55.28 73.47
C VAL A 14 -9.57 54.61 73.75
N PHE A 15 -9.04 53.96 72.69
CA PHE A 15 -7.72 54.30 72.16
C PHE A 15 -7.63 53.80 70.70
N SER A 16 -7.45 54.75 69.76
CA SER A 16 -7.16 54.52 68.39
C SER A 16 -5.72 54.04 68.25
N VAL A 17 -5.53 52.85 67.65
CA VAL A 17 -4.23 52.45 67.05
C VAL A 17 -4.49 52.11 65.61
N THR A 18 -4.06 52.99 64.74
CA THR A 18 -4.07 52.83 63.32
C THR A 18 -2.99 51.80 62.94
N LEU A 19 -3.39 50.57 62.67
CA LEU A 19 -2.48 49.55 62.10
C LEU A 19 -2.74 49.53 60.60
N LEU A 20 -1.79 50.05 59.81
CA LEU A 20 -1.73 50.01 58.35
C LEU A 20 -1.42 48.57 57.96
N ALA A 21 -2.43 47.76 57.63
CA ALA A 21 -2.25 46.45 57.09
C ALA A 21 -2.18 46.55 55.56
N THR A 22 -0.95 46.48 55.02
CA THR A 22 -0.68 46.32 53.57
C THR A 22 -1.11 44.90 53.19
N LEU A 23 -2.30 44.75 52.62
CA LEU A 23 -2.70 43.50 51.96
C LEU A 23 -1.91 43.41 50.63
N LEU A 24 -0.86 42.56 50.63
CA LEU A 24 -0.32 41.97 49.40
C LEU A 24 -1.41 41.05 48.82
N ALA A 25 -2.13 41.56 47.85
CA ALA A 25 -2.95 40.73 46.95
C ALA A 25 -2.01 39.87 46.09
N LEU A 26 -1.62 38.69 46.58
CA LEU A 26 -1.15 37.59 45.77
C LEU A 26 -2.32 37.15 44.89
N GLY A 27 -2.38 37.73 43.68
CA GLY A 27 -3.25 37.28 42.63
C GLY A 27 -2.84 35.87 42.18
N GLY A 28 -3.26 34.87 42.96
CA GLY A 28 -3.29 33.50 42.46
C GLY A 28 -4.29 33.46 41.32
N GLN A 29 -3.79 33.47 40.08
CA GLN A 29 -4.61 33.01 38.94
C GLN A 29 -5.00 31.58 39.25
N ALA A 30 -6.18 31.38 39.80
CA ALA A 30 -6.82 30.08 39.83
C ALA A 30 -6.91 29.65 38.35
N ALA A 31 -6.08 28.70 37.96
CA ALA A 31 -6.25 28.02 36.69
C ALA A 31 -7.68 27.45 36.70
N GLN A 32 -8.60 28.13 36.05
CA GLN A 32 -9.95 27.64 35.88
C GLN A 32 -9.78 26.25 35.23
N ALA A 33 -10.19 25.21 35.93
CA ALA A 33 -10.28 23.89 35.38
C ALA A 33 -11.16 24.00 34.13
N ARG A 34 -10.54 23.80 32.95
CA ARG A 34 -11.28 23.82 31.70
C ARG A 34 -12.34 22.74 31.72
N SER A 35 -13.52 23.06 31.23
CA SER A 35 -14.56 22.06 31.05
C SER A 35 -14.04 20.96 30.10
N SER A 36 -14.29 19.70 30.50
CA SER A 36 -14.03 18.55 29.62
C SER A 36 -14.95 18.53 28.38
N PHE A 37 -15.96 19.41 28.34
CA PHE A 37 -16.91 19.60 27.22
C PHE A 37 -16.74 20.99 26.60
N GLU A 38 -15.52 21.32 26.21
CA GLU A 38 -15.27 22.50 25.36
C GLU A 38 -15.93 22.33 23.99
N ALA A 39 -16.26 23.43 23.32
CA ALA A 39 -16.85 23.38 21.99
C ALA A 39 -15.92 22.57 21.05
N PRO A 40 -16.46 21.55 20.36
CA PRO A 40 -15.66 20.79 19.40
C PRO A 40 -15.31 21.63 18.20
N ASP A 41 -14.23 21.25 17.51
CA ASP A 41 -13.88 21.79 16.20
C ASP A 41 -14.92 21.29 15.17
N PRO A 42 -15.79 22.16 14.62
CA PRO A 42 -16.81 21.74 13.67
C PRO A 42 -16.22 21.31 12.32
N ASP A 43 -15.01 21.78 12.00
CA ASP A 43 -14.33 21.56 10.72
C ASP A 43 -12.98 20.85 10.94
N TYR A 44 -12.93 19.88 11.84
CA TYR A 44 -11.69 19.14 12.11
C TYR A 44 -11.24 18.31 10.92
N HIS A 45 -10.10 18.68 10.35
CA HIS A 45 -9.46 17.98 9.23
C HIS A 45 -8.01 17.55 9.53
N GLY A 46 -7.61 17.60 10.81
CA GLY A 46 -6.25 17.27 11.22
C GLY A 46 -5.90 15.82 10.90
N GLU A 47 -4.86 15.61 10.10
CA GLU A 47 -4.29 14.31 9.76
C GLU A 47 -2.79 14.28 10.04
N ILE A 48 -2.27 13.10 10.33
CA ILE A 48 -0.83 12.87 10.52
C ILE A 48 -0.37 11.75 9.61
N LYS A 49 0.68 12.02 8.85
CA LYS A 49 1.42 11.03 8.08
C LYS A 49 2.71 10.69 8.81
N ALA A 50 2.93 9.40 9.06
CA ALA A 50 4.16 8.87 9.61
C ALA A 50 5.03 8.24 8.51
N SER A 51 6.33 8.50 8.56
CA SER A 51 7.31 7.91 7.63
C SER A 51 8.62 7.61 8.37
N PRO A 52 9.38 6.57 7.96
CA PRO A 52 10.67 6.32 8.57
C PRO A 52 11.63 7.48 8.28
N VAL A 53 12.45 7.89 9.26
CA VAL A 53 13.54 8.87 9.06
C VAL A 53 14.66 8.23 8.25
N THR A 54 14.97 6.97 8.54
CA THR A 54 15.95 6.17 7.80
C THR A 54 15.30 4.89 7.28
N GLY A 55 15.88 4.30 6.22
CA GLY A 55 15.34 3.07 5.64
C GLY A 55 14.07 3.27 4.81
N THR A 56 13.23 2.24 4.78
CA THR A 56 12.04 2.13 3.91
C THR A 56 10.78 1.70 4.66
N ALA A 57 10.92 1.30 5.93
CA ALA A 57 9.84 0.90 6.82
C ALA A 57 10.07 1.41 8.25
N ILE A 58 9.00 1.60 8.99
CA ILE A 58 9.05 1.91 10.42
C ILE A 58 9.20 0.58 11.16
N LEU A 59 10.27 0.47 11.93
CA LEU A 59 10.65 -0.73 12.69
C LEU A 59 10.68 -0.41 14.19
N ALA A 60 10.70 -1.44 15.03
CA ALA A 60 11.02 -1.27 16.44
C ALA A 60 12.40 -0.59 16.61
N GLY A 61 12.53 0.33 17.54
CA GLY A 61 13.75 1.12 17.78
C GLY A 61 14.04 2.22 16.75
N SER A 62 13.21 2.40 15.69
CA SER A 62 13.47 3.41 14.66
C SER A 62 12.91 4.79 15.03
N GLU A 63 13.43 5.82 14.38
CA GLU A 63 12.85 7.17 14.40
C GLU A 63 11.85 7.35 13.27
N VAL A 64 10.75 8.02 13.58
CA VAL A 64 9.62 8.27 12.68
C VAL A 64 9.43 9.77 12.53
N ALA A 65 9.46 10.25 11.30
CA ALA A 65 9.04 11.60 10.97
C ALA A 65 7.51 11.69 10.91
N LEU A 66 6.95 12.62 11.64
CA LEU A 66 5.54 12.95 11.65
C LEU A 66 5.32 14.25 10.86
N ASP A 67 4.43 14.21 9.88
CA ASP A 67 3.99 15.36 9.08
C ASP A 67 2.50 15.55 9.33
N GLY A 68 2.16 16.53 10.17
CA GLY A 68 0.78 16.88 10.51
C GLY A 68 0.27 17.99 9.61
N ARG A 69 -1.00 17.91 9.17
CA ARG A 69 -1.65 18.86 8.27
C ARG A 69 -3.13 19.03 8.60
N GLY A 70 -3.71 20.14 8.13
CA GLY A 70 -5.15 20.38 8.27
C GLY A 70 -5.58 20.75 9.70
N PHE A 71 -4.65 21.17 10.56
CA PHE A 71 -4.95 21.67 11.89
C PHE A 71 -5.28 23.17 11.86
N THR A 72 -5.98 23.65 12.85
CA THR A 72 -6.18 25.10 13.02
C THR A 72 -4.84 25.75 13.40
N PRO A 73 -4.46 26.89 12.80
CA PRO A 73 -3.24 27.62 13.18
C PRO A 73 -3.15 27.87 14.67
N GLY A 74 -2.01 27.54 15.28
CA GLY A 74 -1.77 27.62 16.72
C GLY A 74 -2.40 26.54 17.57
N GLN A 75 -3.13 25.58 16.97
CA GLN A 75 -3.73 24.44 17.67
C GLN A 75 -2.66 23.57 18.33
N ARG A 76 -2.93 23.16 19.57
CA ARG A 76 -2.03 22.30 20.34
C ARG A 76 -2.42 20.82 20.16
N ILE A 77 -1.45 19.99 19.78
CA ILE A 77 -1.65 18.59 19.41
C ILE A 77 -0.91 17.69 20.40
N THR A 78 -1.63 16.80 21.04
CA THR A 78 -1.08 15.74 21.90
C THR A 78 -1.34 14.38 21.25
N LEU A 79 -0.32 13.55 21.20
CA LEU A 79 -0.42 12.17 20.74
C LEU A 79 -0.39 11.21 21.92
N SER A 80 -1.25 10.21 21.92
CA SER A 80 -1.26 9.21 22.99
C SER A 80 -1.56 7.81 22.46
N ARG A 81 -1.09 6.80 23.20
CA ARG A 81 -1.40 5.39 22.95
C ARG A 81 -1.57 4.66 24.28
N GLY A 82 -2.70 3.92 24.44
CA GLY A 82 -3.00 3.22 25.69
C GLY A 82 -3.06 4.14 26.91
N GLY A 83 -3.47 5.40 26.74
CA GLY A 83 -3.51 6.39 27.81
C GLY A 83 -2.16 7.07 28.13
N VAL A 84 -1.07 6.65 27.49
CA VAL A 84 0.26 7.23 27.67
C VAL A 84 0.52 8.28 26.59
N ALA A 85 0.94 9.49 27.00
CA ALA A 85 1.35 10.54 26.07
C ALA A 85 2.66 10.16 25.37
N LEU A 86 2.70 10.34 24.05
CA LEU A 86 3.89 10.09 23.22
C LEU A 86 4.75 11.36 23.05
N ASN A 87 4.21 12.53 23.39
CA ASN A 87 4.90 13.82 23.45
C ASN A 87 4.64 14.50 24.82
N PRO A 88 5.13 13.88 25.96
CA PRO A 88 4.78 14.33 27.30
C PRO A 88 5.36 15.70 27.67
N ASP A 89 6.53 16.06 27.11
CA ASP A 89 7.25 17.28 27.48
C ASP A 89 6.57 18.56 26.92
N ALA A 90 6.02 18.47 25.70
CA ALA A 90 5.29 19.56 25.08
C ALA A 90 4.32 19.08 24.00
N ALA A 91 3.13 19.69 23.95
CA ALA A 91 2.24 19.51 22.81
C ALA A 91 2.89 20.08 21.52
N TYR A 92 2.69 19.42 20.41
CA TYR A 92 3.03 20.01 19.11
C TYR A 92 2.11 21.20 18.85
N VAL A 93 2.59 22.18 18.10
CA VAL A 93 1.80 23.38 17.78
C VAL A 93 1.75 23.53 16.26
N ALA A 94 0.56 23.65 15.71
CA ALA A 94 0.36 23.90 14.29
C ALA A 94 0.87 25.30 13.91
N ASP A 95 1.58 25.40 12.80
CA ASP A 95 2.07 26.65 12.23
C ASP A 95 0.92 27.52 11.64
N ALA A 96 1.27 28.64 11.05
CA ALA A 96 0.30 29.56 10.43
C ALA A 96 -0.45 28.93 9.23
N GLN A 97 0.03 27.81 8.68
CA GLN A 97 -0.58 27.04 7.60
C GLN A 97 -1.33 25.80 8.10
N GLY A 98 -1.42 25.61 9.42
CA GLY A 98 -2.07 24.45 10.02
C GLY A 98 -1.26 23.15 9.93
N ASN A 99 0.07 23.25 9.80
CA ASN A 99 0.96 22.09 9.73
C ASN A 99 1.88 22.00 10.94
N PHE A 100 2.40 20.80 11.21
CA PHE A 100 3.55 20.63 12.09
C PHE A 100 4.45 19.50 11.61
N LYS A 101 5.72 19.54 12.00
CA LYS A 101 6.67 18.46 11.81
C LYS A 101 7.28 18.07 13.15
N ALA A 102 7.40 16.79 13.38
CA ALA A 102 7.98 16.25 14.60
C ALA A 102 8.68 14.91 14.34
N THR A 103 9.45 14.45 15.29
CA THR A 103 10.04 13.12 15.30
C THR A 103 9.52 12.35 16.51
N LEU A 104 9.19 11.08 16.31
CA LEU A 104 8.78 10.15 17.34
C LEU A 104 9.74 8.96 17.33
N ARG A 105 10.26 8.56 18.49
CA ARG A 105 11.02 7.31 18.59
C ARG A 105 10.09 6.15 18.92
N ILE A 106 10.19 5.08 18.14
CA ILE A 106 9.49 3.83 18.41
C ILE A 106 10.29 3.05 19.45
N PRO A 107 9.67 2.51 20.51
CA PRO A 107 10.35 1.67 21.48
C PRO A 107 11.03 0.44 20.82
N GLU A 108 12.12 -0.02 21.40
CA GLU A 108 12.89 -1.18 20.90
C GLU A 108 12.09 -2.50 21.03
N ASP A 109 11.18 -2.55 22.00
CA ASP A 109 10.28 -3.67 22.27
C ASP A 109 8.90 -3.53 21.60
N ALA A 110 8.73 -2.55 20.71
CA ALA A 110 7.48 -2.35 20.01
C ALA A 110 7.12 -3.58 19.16
N ALA A 111 5.96 -4.17 19.44
CA ALA A 111 5.46 -5.30 18.68
C ALA A 111 5.15 -4.87 17.22
N PRO A 112 5.43 -5.70 16.21
CA PRO A 112 4.96 -5.47 14.85
C PRO A 112 3.43 -5.42 14.79
N GLY A 113 2.90 -4.52 13.93
CA GLY A 113 1.46 -4.39 13.72
C GLY A 113 1.00 -2.94 13.58
N GLN A 114 -0.31 -2.77 13.54
CA GLN A 114 -0.97 -1.47 13.47
C GLN A 114 -1.23 -0.95 14.89
N HIS A 115 -0.63 0.17 15.24
CA HIS A 115 -0.80 0.82 16.53
C HIS A 115 -1.71 2.03 16.37
N PRO A 116 -2.94 2.01 16.96
CA PRO A 116 -3.80 3.18 16.94
C PRO A 116 -3.20 4.26 17.83
N ILE A 117 -2.89 5.40 17.22
CA ILE A 117 -2.42 6.60 17.93
C ILE A 117 -3.57 7.59 17.99
N VAL A 118 -3.93 8.00 19.20
CA VAL A 118 -4.96 9.02 19.40
C VAL A 118 -4.33 10.39 19.26
N ILE A 119 -4.90 11.20 18.39
CA ILE A 119 -4.62 12.62 18.24
C ILE A 119 -5.64 13.36 19.09
N SER A 120 -5.19 14.18 20.01
CA SER A 120 -6.05 15.08 20.77
C SER A 120 -5.62 16.51 20.56
N THR A 121 -6.55 17.40 20.24
CA THR A 121 -6.28 18.82 20.02
C THR A 121 -7.00 19.69 21.03
N ALA A 122 -6.47 20.88 21.26
CA ALA A 122 -7.07 21.88 22.13
C ALA A 122 -7.07 23.25 21.42
N GLN A 123 -8.20 23.97 21.57
CA GLN A 123 -8.38 25.33 21.08
C GLN A 123 -8.27 25.48 19.54
N PRO A 124 -9.23 24.94 18.76
CA PRO A 124 -10.44 24.22 19.22
C PRO A 124 -10.18 22.74 19.59
N SER A 125 -11.12 22.16 20.34
CA SER A 125 -11.05 20.76 20.77
C SER A 125 -11.38 19.82 19.62
N GLY A 126 -10.59 18.78 19.44
CA GLY A 126 -10.81 17.75 18.44
C GLY A 126 -10.08 16.46 18.80
N ALA A 127 -10.51 15.35 18.18
CA ALA A 127 -9.84 14.07 18.32
C ALA A 127 -9.95 13.23 17.05
N ALA A 128 -8.89 12.50 16.76
CA ALA A 128 -8.84 11.51 15.68
C ALA A 128 -7.91 10.36 16.06
N VAL A 129 -7.91 9.30 15.25
CA VAL A 129 -6.99 8.17 15.42
C VAL A 129 -6.28 7.95 14.08
N PHE A 130 -4.95 7.84 14.08
CA PHE A 130 -4.21 7.36 12.93
C PHE A 130 -3.48 6.05 13.25
N PRO A 131 -3.45 5.09 12.30
CA PRO A 131 -2.75 3.83 12.47
C PRO A 131 -1.26 4.00 12.16
N LEU A 132 -0.41 3.90 13.18
CA LEU A 132 1.04 3.80 13.01
C LEU A 132 1.41 2.34 12.82
N LYS A 133 1.94 1.97 11.66
CA LYS A 133 2.40 0.60 11.41
C LYS A 133 3.87 0.44 11.79
N VAL A 134 4.15 -0.48 12.70
CA VAL A 134 5.49 -1.00 12.99
C VAL A 134 5.64 -2.32 12.24
N SER A 135 6.60 -2.40 11.34
CA SER A 135 6.81 -3.58 10.50
C SER A 135 7.79 -4.58 11.16
N PRO A 136 7.65 -5.88 10.87
CA PRO A 136 8.59 -6.90 11.36
C PRO A 136 9.91 -6.85 10.60
N VAL A 137 10.96 -7.35 11.25
CA VAL A 137 12.23 -7.69 10.62
C VAL A 137 12.29 -9.20 10.42
N VAL A 138 12.39 -9.64 9.18
CA VAL A 138 12.63 -11.05 8.83
C VAL A 138 14.10 -11.17 8.39
N PRO A 139 14.91 -11.97 9.08
CA PRO A 139 16.34 -12.09 8.75
C PRO A 139 16.56 -12.64 7.34
N LEU A 140 17.63 -12.18 6.66
CA LEU A 140 18.08 -12.77 5.41
C LEU A 140 18.52 -14.23 5.65
N SER A 141 18.16 -15.12 4.72
CA SER A 141 18.45 -16.56 4.84
C SER A 141 18.42 -17.26 3.48
N GLY A 142 19.04 -18.43 3.40
CA GLY A 142 18.95 -19.34 2.26
C GLY A 142 19.63 -18.84 0.97
N ALA A 143 20.45 -17.80 1.00
CA ALA A 143 21.09 -17.24 -0.18
C ALA A 143 21.99 -18.25 -0.91
N ASP A 144 22.56 -19.22 -0.19
CA ASP A 144 23.45 -20.24 -0.78
C ASP A 144 22.72 -21.16 -1.76
N ALA A 145 21.40 -21.30 -1.65
CA ALA A 145 20.57 -22.10 -2.55
C ALA A 145 20.21 -21.38 -3.84
N TYR A 146 20.53 -20.09 -3.98
CA TYR A 146 20.12 -19.27 -5.12
C TYR A 146 21.29 -18.53 -5.77
N SER A 147 21.17 -18.28 -7.08
CA SER A 147 22.04 -17.38 -7.84
C SER A 147 21.22 -16.17 -8.25
N LEU A 148 21.72 -14.97 -7.91
CA LEU A 148 21.08 -13.70 -8.23
C LEU A 148 21.96 -12.94 -9.23
N THR A 149 21.33 -12.47 -10.33
CA THR A 149 21.97 -11.58 -11.30
C THR A 149 21.08 -10.35 -11.47
N ALA A 150 21.58 -9.18 -11.11
CA ALA A 150 20.84 -7.93 -11.18
C ALA A 150 21.44 -6.97 -12.21
N VAL A 151 20.58 -6.34 -13.02
CA VAL A 151 20.97 -5.33 -14.02
C VAL A 151 20.11 -4.08 -13.79
N LYS A 152 20.77 -2.91 -13.74
CA LYS A 152 20.08 -1.61 -13.69
C LYS A 152 19.48 -1.29 -15.05
N LEU A 153 18.21 -0.90 -15.08
CA LEU A 153 17.50 -0.52 -16.28
C LEU A 153 17.14 0.97 -16.27
N VAL A 154 16.03 1.32 -16.89
CA VAL A 154 15.50 2.68 -16.94
C VAL A 154 14.80 3.05 -15.64
N PRO A 155 14.67 4.34 -15.30
CA PRO A 155 13.98 4.78 -14.08
C PRO A 155 12.50 4.39 -14.04
N GLY A 156 12.01 4.03 -12.86
CA GLY A 156 10.58 3.88 -12.57
C GLY A 156 9.99 2.54 -12.94
N LEU A 157 10.76 1.44 -12.89
CA LEU A 157 10.27 0.09 -13.19
C LEU A 157 9.01 -0.26 -12.38
N TYR A 158 8.07 -0.99 -13.00
CA TYR A 158 6.80 -1.27 -12.35
C TYR A 158 6.42 -2.75 -12.34
N GLN A 159 6.21 -3.37 -13.49
CA GLN A 159 5.93 -4.80 -13.61
C GLN A 159 6.81 -5.46 -14.69
N VAL A 160 6.93 -6.78 -14.60
CA VAL A 160 7.61 -7.64 -15.56
C VAL A 160 6.71 -8.84 -15.87
N ASP A 161 6.70 -9.26 -17.13
CA ASP A 161 6.11 -10.54 -17.55
C ASP A 161 7.01 -11.19 -18.60
N SER A 162 6.82 -12.50 -18.83
CA SER A 162 7.69 -13.31 -19.67
C SER A 162 6.92 -14.04 -20.74
N SER A 163 7.46 -14.08 -21.95
CA SER A 163 6.99 -14.95 -23.03
C SER A 163 7.50 -16.37 -22.80
N ALA A 164 6.60 -17.33 -22.60
CA ALA A 164 6.95 -18.74 -22.50
C ALA A 164 7.50 -19.28 -23.84
N LYS A 165 7.05 -18.69 -24.98
CA LYS A 165 7.43 -19.07 -26.33
C LYS A 165 8.83 -18.63 -26.71
N THR A 166 9.21 -17.39 -26.42
CA THR A 166 10.49 -16.81 -26.82
C THR A 166 11.48 -16.67 -25.67
N GLY A 167 11.00 -16.68 -24.43
CA GLY A 167 11.76 -16.36 -23.23
C GLY A 167 11.96 -14.86 -23.01
N ALA A 168 11.61 -14.01 -23.97
CA ALA A 168 11.76 -12.57 -23.83
C ALA A 168 10.99 -12.03 -22.63
N LEU A 169 11.56 -11.04 -21.95
CA LEU A 169 10.93 -10.34 -20.84
C LEU A 169 10.37 -9.00 -21.30
N PHE A 170 9.20 -8.65 -20.80
CA PHE A 170 8.58 -7.34 -21.04
C PHE A 170 8.45 -6.61 -19.71
N VAL A 171 9.00 -5.38 -19.68
CA VAL A 171 9.07 -4.59 -18.45
C VAL A 171 8.46 -3.21 -18.70
N THR A 172 7.61 -2.77 -17.78
CA THR A 172 7.02 -1.43 -17.83
C THR A 172 7.73 -0.48 -16.89
N SER A 173 7.77 0.78 -17.26
CA SER A 173 8.28 1.85 -16.41
C SER A 173 7.45 3.13 -16.51
N ALA A 174 7.31 3.84 -15.39
CA ALA A 174 6.69 5.15 -15.35
C ALA A 174 7.24 5.96 -14.17
N VAL A 175 7.65 7.21 -14.44
CA VAL A 175 8.28 8.09 -13.46
C VAL A 175 7.37 9.25 -13.09
N GLY A 176 7.19 9.47 -11.80
CA GLY A 176 6.54 10.66 -11.26
C GLY A 176 5.02 10.58 -11.18
N ARG A 177 4.44 11.74 -10.90
CA ARG A 177 2.99 11.98 -10.85
C ARG A 177 2.52 12.62 -12.15
N PRO A 178 1.22 12.56 -12.47
CA PRO A 178 0.69 13.25 -13.64
C PRO A 178 1.03 14.75 -13.64
N PRO A 179 1.37 15.31 -14.81
CA PRO A 179 1.54 14.63 -16.10
C PRO A 179 2.83 13.79 -16.16
N VAL A 180 2.71 12.49 -16.52
CA VAL A 180 3.86 11.58 -16.63
C VAL A 180 4.57 11.85 -17.96
N LYS A 181 5.83 12.30 -17.89
CA LYS A 181 6.65 12.63 -19.06
C LYS A 181 7.61 11.52 -19.46
N VAL A 182 7.92 10.61 -18.52
CA VAL A 182 8.84 9.48 -18.73
C VAL A 182 8.13 8.18 -18.43
N SER A 183 7.90 7.40 -19.46
CA SER A 183 7.32 6.06 -19.39
C SER A 183 7.81 5.22 -20.55
N GLN A 184 8.10 3.93 -20.32
CA GLN A 184 8.67 3.05 -21.33
C GLN A 184 8.15 1.63 -21.17
N LEU A 185 7.98 0.96 -22.32
CA LEU A 185 7.85 -0.47 -22.46
C LEU A 185 9.16 -1.02 -22.99
N LEU A 186 9.74 -1.98 -22.27
CA LEU A 186 11.03 -2.62 -22.60
C LEU A 186 10.81 -4.07 -23.01
N LYS A 187 11.60 -4.55 -23.97
CA LYS A 187 11.80 -5.97 -24.26
C LYS A 187 13.25 -6.32 -23.95
N LEU A 188 13.47 -7.37 -23.12
CA LEU A 188 14.80 -7.78 -22.68
C LEU A 188 15.12 -9.21 -23.14
N ASP A 189 16.40 -9.47 -23.37
CA ASP A 189 16.94 -10.82 -23.48
C ASP A 189 17.02 -11.45 -22.07
N PRO A 190 16.44 -12.64 -21.82
CA PRO A 190 16.47 -13.29 -20.50
C PRO A 190 17.86 -13.79 -20.07
N LYS A 191 18.82 -13.93 -21.01
CA LYS A 191 20.17 -14.46 -20.72
C LYS A 191 21.04 -13.47 -19.97
N ASP A 192 21.12 -12.24 -20.46
CA ASP A 192 21.95 -11.18 -19.92
C ASP A 192 21.18 -9.99 -19.39
N LEU A 193 19.82 -10.00 -19.55
CA LEU A 193 18.89 -8.94 -19.14
C LEU A 193 19.10 -7.63 -19.92
N ALA A 194 19.76 -7.69 -21.07
CA ALA A 194 19.98 -6.53 -21.93
C ALA A 194 18.69 -6.07 -22.62
N ILE A 195 18.55 -4.75 -22.79
CA ILE A 195 17.41 -4.16 -23.49
C ILE A 195 17.56 -4.42 -24.99
N GLU A 196 16.72 -5.28 -25.58
CA GLU A 196 16.65 -5.52 -27.03
C GLU A 196 15.86 -4.43 -27.75
N ARG A 197 14.76 -3.98 -27.11
CA ARG A 197 13.85 -2.96 -27.64
C ARG A 197 13.32 -2.08 -26.50
N GLN A 198 13.10 -0.82 -26.84
CA GLN A 198 12.57 0.18 -25.92
C GLN A 198 11.58 1.08 -26.67
N LEU A 199 10.41 1.28 -26.11
CA LEU A 199 9.37 2.13 -26.66
C LEU A 199 8.94 3.17 -25.63
N THR A 200 8.91 4.44 -26.01
CA THR A 200 8.15 5.47 -25.31
C THR A 200 6.74 5.50 -25.88
N PRO A 201 5.68 5.28 -25.08
CA PRO A 201 4.32 5.34 -25.57
C PRO A 201 3.96 6.70 -26.17
N ALA A 202 2.91 6.74 -26.99
CA ALA A 202 2.44 7.96 -27.62
C ALA A 202 2.08 9.06 -26.59
N ALA A 203 2.02 10.31 -27.05
CA ALA A 203 1.52 11.42 -26.24
C ALA A 203 0.09 11.14 -25.78
N ALA A 204 -0.18 11.40 -24.50
CA ALA A 204 -1.52 11.32 -23.95
C ALA A 204 -2.37 12.52 -24.45
N PRO A 205 -3.70 12.37 -24.57
CA PRO A 205 -4.55 13.46 -25.04
C PRO A 205 -4.59 14.63 -24.03
N GLY A 206 -4.58 15.83 -24.56
CA GLY A 206 -4.59 17.10 -23.80
C GLY A 206 -3.29 17.85 -23.85
N ALA A 207 -3.36 19.18 -23.71
CA ALA A 207 -2.18 20.02 -23.64
C ALA A 207 -1.33 19.65 -22.42
N ASP A 208 -0.03 19.45 -22.62
CA ASP A 208 0.94 19.06 -21.57
C ASP A 208 0.61 17.76 -20.82
N ALA A 209 -0.24 16.87 -21.35
CA ALA A 209 -0.69 15.65 -20.68
C ALA A 209 0.43 14.58 -20.51
N GLY A 210 1.60 14.78 -21.08
CA GLY A 210 2.70 13.83 -21.07
C GLY A 210 2.48 12.67 -22.05
N VAL A 211 2.87 11.44 -21.65
CA VAL A 211 2.69 10.22 -22.46
C VAL A 211 1.72 9.26 -21.78
N TYR A 212 1.19 8.29 -22.51
CA TYR A 212 0.50 7.16 -21.93
C TYR A 212 1.45 6.41 -20.99
N ALA A 213 1.15 6.43 -19.69
CA ALA A 213 2.06 5.87 -18.70
C ALA A 213 1.77 4.40 -18.46
N VAL A 214 2.70 3.52 -18.87
CA VAL A 214 2.55 2.06 -18.76
C VAL A 214 2.96 1.56 -17.37
N TYR A 215 2.09 0.72 -16.77
CA TYR A 215 2.31 0.17 -15.42
C TYR A 215 2.19 -1.36 -15.41
N GLY A 216 1.01 -1.93 -15.60
CA GLY A 216 0.81 -3.36 -15.69
C GLY A 216 1.23 -3.91 -17.05
N VAL A 217 1.64 -5.17 -17.10
CA VAL A 217 1.99 -5.89 -18.31
C VAL A 217 1.46 -7.31 -18.29
N GLY A 218 0.95 -7.81 -19.42
CA GLY A 218 0.55 -9.19 -19.63
C GLY A 218 0.93 -9.65 -21.04
N VAL A 219 1.52 -10.83 -21.16
CA VAL A 219 2.01 -11.40 -22.40
C VAL A 219 0.98 -12.32 -23.02
N ASP A 220 0.84 -12.28 -24.34
CA ASP A 220 0.00 -13.16 -25.16
C ASP A 220 0.86 -13.76 -26.27
N ASP A 221 1.38 -14.95 -26.02
CA ASP A 221 2.25 -15.66 -26.96
C ASP A 221 1.49 -16.23 -28.17
N ARG A 222 0.20 -16.49 -27.99
CA ARG A 222 -0.64 -16.99 -29.07
C ARG A 222 -0.81 -15.98 -30.19
N ASN A 223 -1.11 -14.73 -29.83
CA ASN A 223 -1.30 -13.64 -30.77
C ASN A 223 -0.02 -12.79 -30.99
N GLY A 224 1.07 -13.08 -30.28
CA GLY A 224 2.33 -12.34 -30.35
C GLY A 224 2.19 -10.90 -29.88
N THR A 225 1.36 -10.65 -28.85
CA THR A 225 1.08 -9.32 -28.33
C THR A 225 1.48 -9.17 -26.88
N VAL A 226 1.67 -7.93 -26.45
CA VAL A 226 1.88 -7.49 -25.07
C VAL A 226 0.83 -6.47 -24.73
N TRP A 227 0.10 -6.73 -23.66
CA TRP A 227 -0.93 -5.86 -23.12
C TRP A 227 -0.34 -5.02 -22.00
N THR A 228 -0.68 -3.73 -21.95
CA THR A 228 -0.24 -2.83 -20.88
C THR A 228 -1.41 -2.06 -20.32
N THR A 229 -1.35 -1.75 -19.02
CA THR A 229 -2.29 -0.81 -18.40
C THR A 229 -1.71 0.59 -18.40
N ASN A 230 -2.52 1.58 -18.76
CA ASN A 230 -2.17 3.00 -18.71
C ASN A 230 -2.94 3.64 -17.54
N THR A 231 -2.43 3.45 -16.32
CA THR A 231 -3.13 3.79 -15.07
C THR A 231 -3.59 5.25 -15.02
N ARG A 232 -2.75 6.17 -15.50
CA ARG A 232 -3.02 7.62 -15.41
C ARG A 232 -4.06 8.12 -16.41
N GLN A 233 -4.18 7.41 -17.53
CA GLN A 233 -5.17 7.69 -18.55
C GLN A 233 -6.40 6.77 -18.44
N ASN A 234 -6.42 5.88 -17.41
CA ASN A 234 -7.54 4.97 -17.17
C ASN A 234 -7.87 4.09 -18.38
N THR A 235 -6.86 3.48 -19.00
CA THR A 235 -7.04 2.69 -20.23
C THR A 235 -6.01 1.59 -20.37
N VAL A 236 -6.05 0.86 -21.48
CA VAL A 236 -5.18 -0.27 -21.83
C VAL A 236 -4.63 -0.04 -23.24
N ALA A 237 -3.42 -0.56 -23.50
CA ALA A 237 -2.85 -0.61 -24.84
C ALA A 237 -2.30 -2.00 -25.17
N VAL A 238 -2.21 -2.32 -26.45
CA VAL A 238 -1.70 -3.58 -26.98
C VAL A 238 -0.58 -3.30 -27.96
N TYR A 239 0.54 -3.98 -27.80
CA TYR A 239 1.73 -3.85 -28.64
C TYR A 239 2.14 -5.22 -29.20
N ARG A 240 2.86 -5.25 -30.32
CA ARG A 240 3.47 -6.49 -30.83
C ARG A 240 4.70 -6.86 -30.01
N GLN A 241 4.88 -8.13 -29.71
CA GLN A 241 6.09 -8.63 -29.01
C GLN A 241 7.37 -8.45 -29.85
N SER A 242 7.27 -8.51 -31.17
CA SER A 242 8.43 -8.51 -32.06
C SER A 242 9.20 -7.19 -32.07
N ASP A 243 8.48 -6.07 -32.14
CA ASP A 243 9.05 -4.73 -32.39
C ASP A 243 8.49 -3.64 -31.44
N LEU A 244 7.59 -4.00 -30.54
CA LEU A 244 6.84 -3.11 -29.66
C LEU A 244 5.93 -2.12 -30.43
N GLY A 245 5.62 -2.38 -31.70
CA GLY A 245 4.71 -1.56 -32.47
C GLY A 245 3.29 -1.58 -31.90
N LEU A 246 2.65 -0.41 -31.80
CA LEU A 246 1.28 -0.27 -31.29
C LEU A 246 0.29 -1.01 -32.19
N VAL A 247 -0.49 -1.91 -31.60
CA VAL A 247 -1.62 -2.60 -32.25
C VAL A 247 -2.92 -1.87 -31.96
N LYS A 248 -3.16 -1.54 -30.69
CA LYS A 248 -4.38 -0.86 -30.25
C LYS A 248 -4.09 0.00 -29.02
N GLN A 249 -4.56 1.25 -29.04
CA GLN A 249 -4.76 2.07 -27.86
C GLN A 249 -6.26 2.17 -27.63
N PHE A 250 -6.74 1.75 -26.48
CA PHE A 250 -8.12 1.95 -26.09
C PHE A 250 -8.36 3.38 -25.59
N GLU A 251 -9.61 3.81 -25.61
CA GLU A 251 -9.98 5.16 -25.21
C GLU A 251 -9.70 5.42 -23.71
N PRO A 252 -9.26 6.63 -23.36
CA PRO A 252 -9.12 7.04 -21.97
C PRO A 252 -10.44 6.93 -21.18
N GLY A 253 -10.33 6.54 -19.90
CA GLY A 253 -11.49 6.37 -19.04
C GLY A 253 -12.13 4.99 -19.07
N LEU A 254 -11.76 4.12 -20.01
CA LEU A 254 -12.35 2.78 -20.16
C LEU A 254 -12.11 1.85 -18.97
N VAL A 255 -10.92 1.91 -18.36
CA VAL A 255 -10.54 1.07 -17.22
C VAL A 255 -10.02 2.00 -16.11
N PRO A 256 -10.89 2.48 -15.21
CA PRO A 256 -10.49 3.42 -14.16
C PRO A 256 -9.32 2.90 -13.33
N HIS A 257 -8.26 3.70 -13.25
CA HIS A 257 -7.03 3.35 -12.54
C HIS A 257 -6.49 1.96 -12.90
N ALA A 258 -6.47 1.62 -14.21
CA ALA A 258 -6.02 0.32 -14.72
C ALA A 258 -4.69 -0.10 -14.08
N HIS A 259 -4.64 -1.31 -13.45
CA HIS A 259 -3.49 -1.74 -12.65
C HIS A 259 -2.83 -3.02 -13.18
N THR A 260 -3.53 -4.14 -13.16
CA THR A 260 -3.04 -5.44 -13.62
C THR A 260 -3.75 -5.84 -14.90
N VAL A 261 -3.04 -6.46 -15.85
CA VAL A 261 -3.64 -7.10 -17.01
C VAL A 261 -3.08 -8.52 -17.14
N VAL A 262 -3.96 -9.49 -17.40
CA VAL A 262 -3.62 -10.91 -17.60
C VAL A 262 -4.33 -11.44 -18.84
N VAL A 263 -3.75 -12.46 -19.51
CA VAL A 263 -4.28 -12.99 -20.76
C VAL A 263 -4.47 -14.50 -20.68
N ASP A 264 -5.67 -14.96 -20.96
CA ASP A 264 -5.96 -16.37 -21.22
C ASP A 264 -5.83 -16.65 -22.72
N GLU A 265 -4.69 -17.14 -23.12
CA GLU A 265 -4.38 -17.42 -24.52
C GLU A 265 -5.29 -18.48 -25.16
N LYS A 266 -5.74 -19.48 -24.37
CA LYS A 266 -6.62 -20.54 -24.86
C LYS A 266 -8.01 -20.02 -25.14
N LEU A 267 -8.52 -19.12 -24.30
CA LEU A 267 -9.81 -18.47 -24.47
C LEU A 267 -9.76 -17.24 -25.39
N GLU A 268 -8.55 -16.79 -25.78
CA GLU A 268 -8.32 -15.54 -26.51
C GLU A 268 -8.95 -14.34 -25.78
N ARG A 269 -8.73 -14.25 -24.45
CA ARG A 269 -9.29 -13.21 -23.59
C ARG A 269 -8.22 -12.53 -22.74
N ALA A 270 -8.31 -11.22 -22.64
CA ALA A 270 -7.54 -10.43 -21.69
C ALA A 270 -8.47 -9.81 -20.64
N PHE A 271 -7.95 -9.64 -19.42
CA PHE A 271 -8.67 -9.06 -18.29
C PHE A 271 -7.82 -7.97 -17.65
N ALA A 272 -8.38 -6.77 -17.49
CA ALA A 272 -7.71 -5.66 -16.82
C ALA A 272 -8.47 -5.23 -15.58
N SER A 273 -7.76 -5.07 -14.44
CA SER A 273 -8.37 -4.57 -13.21
C SER A 273 -8.55 -3.07 -13.26
N ALA A 274 -9.74 -2.60 -12.92
CA ALA A 274 -10.03 -1.19 -12.68
C ALA A 274 -9.83 -0.90 -11.18
N ALA A 275 -8.57 -0.67 -10.77
CA ALA A 275 -8.22 -0.55 -9.36
C ALA A 275 -9.02 0.55 -8.66
N MET A 276 -9.40 0.30 -7.39
CA MET A 276 -10.28 1.15 -6.59
C MET A 276 -11.75 1.20 -7.03
N THR A 277 -12.12 0.42 -8.04
CA THR A 277 -13.51 0.14 -8.43
C THR A 277 -13.82 -1.34 -8.28
N PRO A 278 -15.08 -1.78 -8.32
CA PRO A 278 -15.42 -3.20 -8.25
C PRO A 278 -15.22 -3.95 -9.58
N ASP A 279 -14.70 -3.28 -10.63
CA ASP A 279 -14.79 -3.79 -11.98
C ASP A 279 -13.50 -4.40 -12.51
N ILE A 280 -13.65 -5.46 -13.27
CA ILE A 280 -12.64 -6.02 -14.19
C ILE A 280 -13.22 -5.86 -15.60
N VAL A 281 -12.44 -5.33 -16.52
CA VAL A 281 -12.82 -5.22 -17.92
C VAL A 281 -12.22 -6.37 -18.71
N SER A 282 -13.05 -7.14 -19.41
CA SER A 282 -12.61 -8.20 -20.31
C SER A 282 -12.56 -7.75 -21.76
N PHE A 283 -11.58 -8.30 -22.49
CA PHE A 283 -11.31 -7.99 -23.89
C PHE A 283 -11.19 -9.25 -24.73
N ASP A 284 -11.49 -9.15 -26.01
CA ASP A 284 -11.05 -10.09 -27.03
C ASP A 284 -9.54 -9.88 -27.27
N ALA A 285 -8.74 -10.90 -27.08
CA ALA A 285 -7.27 -10.78 -27.19
C ALA A 285 -6.79 -10.96 -28.63
N LYS A 286 -7.55 -11.68 -29.48
CA LYS A 286 -7.20 -11.89 -30.88
C LYS A 286 -7.47 -10.64 -31.73
N THR A 287 -8.65 -10.05 -31.53
CA THR A 287 -9.05 -8.81 -32.17
C THR A 287 -9.33 -7.80 -31.06
N PRO A 288 -8.32 -7.03 -30.61
CA PRO A 288 -8.43 -6.22 -29.39
C PRO A 288 -9.65 -5.32 -29.38
N ALA A 289 -10.67 -5.75 -28.61
CA ALA A 289 -11.97 -5.11 -28.44
C ALA A 289 -12.53 -5.37 -27.03
N VAL A 290 -13.28 -4.42 -26.49
CA VAL A 290 -13.97 -4.61 -25.21
C VAL A 290 -15.05 -5.67 -25.35
N ARG A 291 -15.14 -6.58 -24.38
CA ARG A 291 -16.16 -7.63 -24.31
C ARG A 291 -17.20 -7.32 -23.23
N LYS A 292 -16.76 -7.19 -21.97
CA LYS A 292 -17.64 -7.10 -20.83
C LYS A 292 -16.99 -6.39 -19.65
N HIS A 293 -17.80 -5.76 -18.81
CA HIS A 293 -17.43 -5.35 -17.46
C HIS A 293 -17.93 -6.43 -16.49
N ILE A 294 -17.04 -6.92 -15.64
CA ILE A 294 -17.31 -7.91 -14.60
C ILE A 294 -17.26 -7.18 -13.28
N THR A 295 -18.42 -6.93 -12.68
CA THR A 295 -18.54 -6.25 -11.39
C THR A 295 -18.51 -7.28 -10.25
N ILE A 296 -17.66 -7.05 -9.25
CA ILE A 296 -17.52 -7.91 -8.08
C ILE A 296 -18.24 -7.25 -6.90
N GLU A 297 -19.32 -7.85 -6.45
CA GLU A 297 -20.05 -7.40 -5.27
C GLU A 297 -19.30 -7.78 -3.99
N SER A 298 -19.04 -6.80 -3.11
CA SER A 298 -18.41 -7.06 -1.81
C SER A 298 -19.41 -7.72 -0.85
N GLY A 299 -18.94 -8.68 -0.06
CA GLY A 299 -19.69 -9.23 1.08
C GLY A 299 -19.76 -8.29 2.28
N VAL A 300 -18.97 -7.21 2.30
CA VAL A 300 -18.96 -6.22 3.38
C VAL A 300 -20.03 -5.17 3.12
N ARG A 301 -21.03 -5.12 4.00
CA ARG A 301 -22.20 -4.23 3.86
C ARG A 301 -21.77 -2.76 3.75
N GLY A 302 -22.20 -2.11 2.68
CA GLY A 302 -21.96 -0.68 2.42
C GLY A 302 -20.58 -0.36 1.86
N GLU A 303 -19.75 -1.39 1.58
CA GLU A 303 -18.43 -1.23 1.01
C GLU A 303 -18.38 -1.77 -0.43
N GLN A 304 -17.50 -1.20 -1.25
CA GLN A 304 -17.24 -1.69 -2.59
C GLN A 304 -15.96 -2.51 -2.64
N PHE A 305 -15.98 -3.61 -3.37
CA PHE A 305 -14.78 -4.38 -3.69
C PHE A 305 -13.85 -3.49 -4.54
N ALA A 306 -12.65 -3.27 -4.07
CA ALA A 306 -11.67 -2.41 -4.77
C ALA A 306 -10.57 -3.30 -5.38
N VAL A 307 -10.80 -3.73 -6.63
CA VAL A 307 -9.90 -4.67 -7.33
C VAL A 307 -8.51 -4.06 -7.48
N VAL A 308 -7.46 -4.80 -7.10
CA VAL A 308 -6.08 -4.34 -7.29
C VAL A 308 -5.24 -5.42 -7.98
N GLY A 309 -4.87 -6.48 -7.29
CA GLY A 309 -4.12 -7.60 -7.84
C GLY A 309 -5.04 -8.65 -8.44
N MET A 310 -4.59 -9.24 -9.54
CA MET A 310 -5.25 -10.37 -10.20
C MET A 310 -4.23 -11.41 -10.60
N HIS A 311 -4.65 -12.66 -10.60
CA HIS A 311 -3.92 -13.79 -11.16
C HIS A 311 -4.87 -14.64 -12.00
N LEU A 312 -4.42 -15.06 -13.16
CA LEU A 312 -5.14 -16.00 -14.01
C LEU A 312 -4.43 -17.35 -13.99
N ASP A 313 -5.17 -18.42 -13.67
CA ASP A 313 -4.72 -19.77 -13.92
C ASP A 313 -5.34 -20.29 -15.24
N PRO A 314 -4.56 -20.37 -16.32
CA PRO A 314 -5.04 -20.81 -17.63
C PRO A 314 -5.29 -22.32 -17.71
N THR A 315 -4.91 -23.10 -16.69
CA THR A 315 -5.14 -24.57 -16.66
C THR A 315 -6.57 -24.89 -16.28
N VAL A 316 -7.13 -24.11 -15.36
CA VAL A 316 -8.52 -24.22 -14.88
C VAL A 316 -9.42 -23.08 -15.38
N HIS A 317 -8.85 -22.08 -16.09
CA HIS A 317 -9.55 -20.88 -16.56
C HIS A 317 -10.24 -20.12 -15.44
N LYS A 318 -9.53 -19.95 -14.32
CA LYS A 318 -9.99 -19.15 -13.18
C LYS A 318 -9.17 -17.88 -13.05
N LEU A 319 -9.88 -16.80 -12.82
CA LEU A 319 -9.31 -15.51 -12.48
C LEU A 319 -9.55 -15.27 -10.98
N TYR A 320 -8.48 -14.95 -10.28
CA TYR A 320 -8.49 -14.63 -8.86
C TYR A 320 -8.19 -13.14 -8.69
N ALA A 321 -8.96 -12.46 -7.85
CA ALA A 321 -8.79 -11.04 -7.59
C ALA A 321 -8.81 -10.76 -6.09
N VAL A 322 -8.11 -9.71 -5.65
CA VAL A 322 -8.10 -9.25 -4.26
C VAL A 322 -8.53 -7.79 -4.15
N SER A 323 -9.24 -7.47 -3.05
CA SER A 323 -9.72 -6.13 -2.75
C SER A 323 -8.83 -5.46 -1.72
N LEU A 324 -8.16 -4.39 -2.11
CA LEU A 324 -7.30 -3.61 -1.19
C LEU A 324 -8.09 -2.92 -0.06
N LYS A 325 -9.40 -2.71 -0.26
CA LYS A 325 -10.26 -1.95 0.68
C LYS A 325 -11.00 -2.85 1.65
N THR A 326 -11.62 -3.93 1.14
CA THR A 326 -12.50 -4.79 1.94
C THR A 326 -11.79 -6.04 2.49
N ASN A 327 -10.52 -6.27 2.11
CA ASN A 327 -9.74 -7.45 2.50
C ASN A 327 -10.43 -8.76 2.11
N GLU A 328 -10.98 -8.79 0.91
CA GLU A 328 -11.65 -9.94 0.32
C GLU A 328 -10.88 -10.47 -0.89
N ALA A 329 -11.12 -11.74 -1.20
CA ALA A 329 -10.73 -12.35 -2.46
C ALA A 329 -11.97 -12.77 -3.25
N ALA A 330 -11.87 -12.75 -4.58
CA ALA A 330 -12.90 -13.20 -5.50
C ALA A 330 -12.35 -14.28 -6.44
N VAL A 331 -13.19 -15.27 -6.77
CA VAL A 331 -12.96 -16.29 -7.79
C VAL A 331 -13.92 -16.03 -8.92
N ILE A 332 -13.40 -15.92 -10.14
CA ILE A 332 -14.15 -15.62 -11.35
C ILE A 332 -13.90 -16.71 -12.38
N ASP A 333 -14.93 -17.25 -13.00
CA ASP A 333 -14.78 -18.12 -14.15
C ASP A 333 -14.46 -17.31 -15.41
N ALA A 334 -13.28 -17.49 -15.98
CA ALA A 334 -12.80 -16.74 -17.14
C ALA A 334 -13.53 -17.12 -18.43
N LYS A 335 -14.17 -18.32 -18.51
CA LYS A 335 -14.95 -18.76 -19.69
C LYS A 335 -16.31 -18.09 -19.74
N THR A 336 -17.01 -18.06 -18.60
CA THR A 336 -18.36 -17.47 -18.48
C THR A 336 -18.34 -16.01 -18.11
N GLU A 337 -17.20 -15.52 -17.60
CA GLU A 337 -17.03 -14.16 -17.09
C GLU A 337 -18.02 -13.87 -15.95
N GLN A 338 -18.21 -14.86 -15.07
CA GLN A 338 -19.07 -14.78 -13.89
C GLN A 338 -18.26 -14.86 -12.62
N VAL A 339 -18.61 -14.03 -11.64
CA VAL A 339 -18.08 -14.14 -10.28
C VAL A 339 -18.71 -15.37 -9.63
N GLU A 340 -17.90 -16.34 -9.23
CA GLU A 340 -18.37 -17.55 -8.59
C GLU A 340 -18.42 -17.41 -7.07
N LYS A 341 -17.49 -16.63 -6.52
CA LYS A 341 -17.33 -16.54 -5.08
C LYS A 341 -16.61 -15.26 -4.67
N VAL A 342 -17.00 -14.71 -3.52
CA VAL A 342 -16.29 -13.67 -2.79
C VAL A 342 -16.20 -14.11 -1.32
N PHE A 343 -15.05 -13.93 -0.69
CA PHE A 343 -14.84 -14.33 0.70
C PHE A 343 -13.81 -13.43 1.40
N PRO A 344 -13.93 -13.22 2.73
CA PRO A 344 -12.97 -12.45 3.51
C PRO A 344 -11.65 -13.21 3.66
N ILE A 345 -10.53 -12.48 3.63
CA ILE A 345 -9.19 -13.02 3.87
C ILE A 345 -8.81 -12.72 5.32
N GLN A 346 -8.95 -13.73 6.18
CA GLN A 346 -8.62 -13.56 7.60
C GLN A 346 -7.13 -13.27 7.80
N GLY A 347 -6.82 -12.23 8.59
CA GLY A 347 -5.44 -11.80 8.87
C GLY A 347 -4.84 -10.86 7.84
N ALA A 348 -5.55 -10.54 6.74
CA ALA A 348 -5.10 -9.57 5.77
C ALA A 348 -5.47 -8.14 6.14
N LYS A 349 -4.53 -7.21 5.87
CA LYS A 349 -4.82 -5.78 5.72
C LYS A 349 -4.20 -5.29 4.42
N THR A 350 -5.00 -4.65 3.60
CA THR A 350 -4.59 -4.15 2.28
C THR A 350 -3.94 -5.25 1.44
N PRO A 351 -4.68 -6.31 1.07
CA PRO A 351 -4.16 -7.32 0.16
C PRO A 351 -3.87 -6.70 -1.20
N MET A 352 -2.74 -7.12 -1.83
CA MET A 352 -2.22 -6.49 -3.04
C MET A 352 -1.96 -7.48 -4.17
N GLY A 353 -1.34 -8.60 -3.87
CA GLY A 353 -1.00 -9.63 -4.85
C GLY A 353 -1.70 -10.95 -4.55
N VAL A 354 -1.95 -11.73 -5.58
CA VAL A 354 -2.50 -13.09 -5.49
C VAL A 354 -1.83 -13.99 -6.52
N ALA A 355 -1.56 -15.25 -6.15
CA ALA A 355 -1.15 -16.34 -7.03
C ALA A 355 -1.91 -17.61 -6.66
N HIS A 356 -2.03 -18.56 -7.58
CA HIS A 356 -2.74 -19.81 -7.39
C HIS A 356 -1.81 -21.01 -7.55
N ASP A 357 -2.01 -22.02 -6.70
CA ASP A 357 -1.43 -23.33 -6.83
C ASP A 357 -2.49 -24.32 -7.34
N PRO A 358 -2.43 -24.72 -8.62
CA PRO A 358 -3.44 -25.60 -9.21
C PRO A 358 -3.44 -27.02 -8.63
N GLN A 359 -2.34 -27.44 -7.99
CA GLN A 359 -2.26 -28.80 -7.45
C GLN A 359 -3.05 -28.95 -6.15
N THR A 360 -3.08 -27.93 -5.30
CA THR A 360 -3.75 -27.97 -3.99
C THR A 360 -4.94 -27.04 -3.89
N ASP A 361 -5.25 -26.29 -4.95
CA ASP A 361 -6.29 -25.25 -4.99
C ASP A 361 -6.14 -24.22 -3.86
N ARG A 362 -4.89 -23.76 -3.64
CA ARG A 362 -4.54 -22.76 -2.64
C ARG A 362 -4.21 -21.42 -3.30
N LEU A 363 -4.64 -20.34 -2.67
CA LEU A 363 -4.25 -18.99 -3.02
C LEU A 363 -3.15 -18.51 -2.09
N PHE A 364 -2.13 -17.90 -2.68
CA PHE A 364 -1.08 -17.16 -1.99
C PHE A 364 -1.41 -15.68 -2.12
N ILE A 365 -1.71 -15.01 -1.01
CA ILE A 365 -2.17 -13.61 -1.01
C ILE A 365 -1.23 -12.78 -0.16
N THR A 366 -0.60 -11.76 -0.77
CA THR A 366 0.20 -10.79 -0.04
C THR A 366 -0.65 -9.68 0.51
N ALA A 367 -0.38 -9.26 1.75
CA ALA A 367 -1.08 -8.16 2.39
C ALA A 367 -0.10 -7.10 2.90
N GLN A 368 -0.03 -5.98 2.17
CA GLN A 368 0.93 -4.91 2.41
C GLN A 368 0.72 -4.21 3.75
N GLY A 369 -0.53 -4.10 4.19
CA GLY A 369 -0.88 -3.44 5.45
C GLY A 369 -0.58 -4.28 6.69
N SER A 370 -0.46 -5.61 6.56
CA SER A 370 -0.15 -6.56 7.64
C SER A 370 1.19 -7.28 7.47
N ASP A 371 1.98 -6.97 6.43
CA ASP A 371 3.35 -7.47 6.22
C ASP A 371 3.45 -9.01 6.17
N ASN A 372 2.47 -9.65 5.54
CA ASN A 372 2.37 -11.11 5.53
C ASN A 372 1.96 -11.68 4.16
N LEU A 373 2.19 -12.98 4.03
CA LEU A 373 1.62 -13.85 3.02
C LEU A 373 0.56 -14.74 3.69
N LEU A 374 -0.64 -14.75 3.15
CA LEU A 374 -1.70 -15.65 3.59
C LEU A 374 -1.86 -16.77 2.55
N ILE A 375 -1.86 -18.00 3.04
CA ILE A 375 -2.14 -19.18 2.21
C ILE A 375 -3.58 -19.58 2.53
N VAL A 376 -4.43 -19.51 1.52
CA VAL A 376 -5.89 -19.62 1.66
C VAL A 376 -6.38 -20.78 0.79
N ASP A 377 -7.24 -21.62 1.33
CA ASP A 377 -7.96 -22.62 0.55
C ASP A 377 -8.98 -21.92 -0.36
N ALA A 378 -8.81 -22.02 -1.68
CA ALA A 378 -9.64 -21.30 -2.66
C ALA A 378 -11.09 -21.79 -2.64
N LYS A 379 -11.32 -23.04 -2.25
CA LYS A 379 -12.62 -23.67 -2.21
C LYS A 379 -13.45 -23.23 -0.99
N THR A 380 -12.83 -23.12 0.18
CA THR A 380 -13.51 -22.78 1.43
C THR A 380 -13.37 -21.29 1.81
N GLY A 381 -12.31 -20.63 1.37
CA GLY A 381 -11.92 -19.29 1.81
C GLY A 381 -11.20 -19.28 3.16
N GLN A 382 -10.89 -20.45 3.73
CA GLN A 382 -10.20 -20.55 4.99
C GLN A 382 -8.72 -20.20 4.85
N THR A 383 -8.21 -19.31 5.71
CA THR A 383 -6.77 -19.08 5.83
C THR A 383 -6.11 -20.25 6.53
N LEU A 384 -5.24 -20.96 5.82
CA LEU A 384 -4.50 -22.13 6.30
C LEU A 384 -3.23 -21.71 7.03
N HIS A 385 -2.49 -20.74 6.45
CA HIS A 385 -1.25 -20.22 7.02
C HIS A 385 -1.20 -18.71 6.92
N ASN A 386 -0.59 -18.08 7.93
CA ASN A 386 -0.31 -16.65 7.99
C ASN A 386 1.18 -16.48 8.25
N VAL A 387 1.93 -16.12 7.21
CA VAL A 387 3.39 -16.09 7.21
C VAL A 387 3.88 -14.65 7.18
N THR A 388 4.59 -14.22 8.21
CA THR A 388 5.28 -12.93 8.23
C THR A 388 6.45 -12.97 7.25
N THR A 389 6.42 -12.13 6.20
CA THR A 389 7.44 -12.15 5.13
C THR A 389 8.36 -10.92 5.14
N GLY A 390 7.96 -9.85 5.80
CA GLY A 390 8.72 -8.61 5.86
C GLY A 390 7.87 -7.39 5.49
N ALA A 391 8.43 -6.22 5.75
CA ALA A 391 7.72 -4.96 5.55
C ALA A 391 7.21 -4.77 4.12
N GLY A 392 5.90 -4.57 3.97
CA GLY A 392 5.27 -4.21 2.72
C GLY A 392 5.19 -5.35 1.70
N ALA A 393 4.73 -6.56 2.09
CA ALA A 393 4.44 -7.67 1.19
C ALA A 393 3.49 -7.21 0.08
N LEU A 394 3.99 -7.11 -1.17
CA LEU A 394 3.30 -6.41 -2.25
C LEU A 394 2.79 -7.35 -3.35
N ASN A 395 3.67 -8.14 -3.93
CA ASN A 395 3.34 -9.04 -5.03
C ASN A 395 3.80 -10.46 -4.70
N VAL A 396 3.17 -11.45 -5.30
CA VAL A 396 3.54 -12.87 -5.20
C VAL A 396 3.45 -13.53 -6.57
N ALA A 397 4.47 -14.32 -6.89
CA ALA A 397 4.46 -15.26 -8.00
C ALA A 397 4.62 -16.69 -7.46
N PHE A 398 3.92 -17.66 -8.04
CA PHE A 398 4.02 -19.06 -7.64
C PHE A 398 4.64 -19.90 -8.75
N ASP A 399 5.63 -20.71 -8.39
CA ASP A 399 6.24 -21.72 -9.26
C ASP A 399 5.53 -23.06 -9.05
N PRO A 400 4.71 -23.52 -9.99
CA PRO A 400 3.98 -24.78 -9.84
C PRO A 400 4.88 -26.02 -9.94
N VAL A 401 6.09 -25.89 -10.51
CA VAL A 401 7.04 -26.99 -10.66
C VAL A 401 7.83 -27.20 -9.38
N LYS A 402 8.42 -26.14 -8.84
CA LYS A 402 9.18 -26.19 -7.57
C LYS A 402 8.30 -26.09 -6.34
N ARG A 403 7.03 -25.73 -6.53
CA ARG A 403 6.07 -25.56 -5.44
C ARG A 403 6.51 -24.49 -4.45
N LEU A 404 6.89 -23.32 -4.95
CA LEU A 404 7.40 -22.20 -4.17
C LEU A 404 6.69 -20.90 -4.53
N ALA A 405 6.29 -20.13 -3.53
CA ALA A 405 5.81 -18.76 -3.68
C ALA A 405 6.96 -17.79 -3.44
N TYR A 406 7.07 -16.78 -4.30
CA TYR A 406 8.08 -15.72 -4.25
C TYR A 406 7.40 -14.40 -3.96
N VAL A 407 7.65 -13.85 -2.77
CA VAL A 407 6.98 -12.64 -2.25
C VAL A 407 7.92 -11.46 -2.29
N THR A 408 7.56 -10.42 -3.03
CA THR A 408 8.30 -9.14 -2.99
C THR A 408 7.86 -8.32 -1.79
N ASN A 409 8.81 -7.97 -0.91
CA ASN A 409 8.57 -7.14 0.28
C ASN A 409 9.11 -5.74 0.02
N ARG A 410 8.23 -4.83 -0.39
CA ARG A 410 8.60 -3.49 -0.85
C ARG A 410 9.33 -2.67 0.20
N GLY A 411 8.86 -2.72 1.45
CA GLY A 411 9.44 -1.98 2.55
C GLY A 411 10.69 -2.65 3.14
N ALA A 412 10.80 -3.98 3.06
CA ALA A 412 11.98 -4.70 3.55
C ALA A 412 13.13 -4.76 2.54
N GLY A 413 12.87 -4.55 1.24
CA GLY A 413 13.88 -4.69 0.20
C GLY A 413 14.23 -6.15 -0.13
N THR A 414 13.32 -7.11 0.12
CA THR A 414 13.60 -8.53 0.04
C THR A 414 12.63 -9.30 -0.86
N LEU A 415 13.04 -10.50 -1.26
CA LEU A 415 12.22 -11.55 -1.87
C LEU A 415 12.16 -12.75 -0.91
N THR A 416 11.00 -12.99 -0.31
CA THR A 416 10.83 -14.15 0.57
C THR A 416 10.29 -15.33 -0.22
N VAL A 417 10.92 -16.50 -0.07
CA VAL A 417 10.53 -17.75 -0.71
C VAL A 417 9.82 -18.63 0.31
N VAL A 418 8.59 -19.02 0.00
CA VAL A 418 7.71 -19.75 0.94
C VAL A 418 7.14 -20.98 0.26
N ASP A 419 7.14 -22.14 0.95
CA ASP A 419 6.49 -23.35 0.45
C ASP A 419 4.97 -23.36 0.74
N PRO A 420 4.19 -24.27 0.15
CA PRO A 420 2.74 -24.32 0.37
C PRO A 420 2.29 -24.61 1.82
N ASP A 421 3.19 -25.04 2.68
CA ASP A 421 2.92 -25.29 4.10
C ASP A 421 3.33 -24.10 4.99
N GLY A 422 3.67 -22.96 4.36
CA GLY A 422 3.97 -21.73 5.06
C GLY A 422 5.40 -21.63 5.62
N THR A 423 6.29 -22.55 5.25
CA THR A 423 7.68 -22.51 5.69
C THR A 423 8.49 -21.57 4.80
N ILE A 424 9.20 -20.61 5.41
CA ILE A 424 10.17 -19.77 4.70
C ILE A 424 11.40 -20.60 4.35
N LYS A 425 11.69 -20.72 3.05
CA LYS A 425 12.88 -21.42 2.53
C LYS A 425 14.06 -20.48 2.34
N ALA A 426 13.78 -19.21 2.02
CA ALA A 426 14.79 -18.18 1.88
C ALA A 426 14.17 -16.80 2.07
N ASN A 427 14.99 -15.83 2.47
CA ASN A 427 14.68 -14.41 2.40
C ASN A 427 15.89 -13.71 1.78
N LEU A 428 15.76 -13.29 0.52
CA LEU A 428 16.86 -12.84 -0.32
C LEU A 428 16.84 -11.31 -0.43
N GLU A 429 17.99 -10.69 -0.39
CA GLU A 429 18.12 -9.25 -0.65
C GLU A 429 17.81 -8.94 -2.12
N LEU A 430 16.96 -7.93 -2.36
CA LEU A 430 16.52 -7.55 -3.71
C LEU A 430 16.68 -6.05 -4.01
N GLY A 431 17.26 -5.30 -3.10
CA GLY A 431 17.47 -3.86 -3.23
C GLY A 431 16.24 -3.01 -2.89
N THR A 432 16.21 -1.77 -3.36
CA THR A 432 15.20 -0.79 -2.96
C THR A 432 13.85 -1.08 -3.62
N TYR A 433 12.78 -1.07 -2.84
CA TYR A 433 11.39 -1.15 -3.28
C TYR A 433 11.08 -2.26 -4.30
N PRO A 434 11.32 -3.56 -3.99
CA PRO A 434 10.82 -4.66 -4.82
C PRO A 434 9.34 -4.48 -5.12
N ASN A 435 8.97 -4.53 -6.40
CA ASN A 435 7.64 -4.14 -6.83
C ASN A 435 6.84 -5.30 -7.43
N HIS A 436 7.46 -6.09 -8.28
CA HIS A 436 6.79 -7.19 -9.00
C HIS A 436 7.77 -8.32 -9.29
N ALA A 437 7.25 -9.55 -9.28
CA ALA A 437 7.99 -10.74 -9.72
C ALA A 437 7.10 -11.62 -10.61
N VAL A 438 7.74 -12.34 -11.51
CA VAL A 438 7.13 -13.38 -12.35
C VAL A 438 8.02 -14.62 -12.32
N VAL A 439 7.40 -15.78 -12.46
CA VAL A 439 8.10 -17.05 -12.69
C VAL A 439 7.89 -17.44 -14.14
N ASP A 440 8.96 -17.71 -14.88
CA ASP A 440 8.85 -18.22 -16.23
C ASP A 440 8.46 -19.73 -16.23
N GLY A 441 8.08 -20.26 -17.39
CA GLY A 441 7.71 -21.68 -17.50
C GLY A 441 8.85 -22.67 -17.20
N LYS A 442 10.06 -22.22 -16.86
CA LYS A 442 11.24 -23.01 -16.52
C LYS A 442 11.65 -22.88 -15.05
N GLY A 443 10.87 -22.14 -14.26
CA GLY A 443 11.12 -21.92 -12.84
C GLY A 443 12.22 -20.91 -12.53
N VAL A 444 12.55 -20.01 -13.47
CA VAL A 444 13.38 -18.84 -13.24
C VAL A 444 12.49 -17.68 -12.79
N VAL A 445 12.89 -17.01 -11.74
CA VAL A 445 12.17 -15.84 -11.23
C VAL A 445 12.83 -14.56 -11.71
N TYR A 446 12.03 -13.64 -12.22
CA TYR A 446 12.46 -12.28 -12.57
C TYR A 446 11.71 -11.30 -11.71
N ALA A 447 12.43 -10.47 -10.99
CA ALA A 447 11.86 -9.45 -10.12
C ALA A 447 12.36 -8.07 -10.49
N VAL A 448 11.47 -7.08 -10.45
CA VAL A 448 11.81 -5.68 -10.67
C VAL A 448 11.61 -4.88 -9.40
N ASN A 449 12.48 -3.89 -9.18
CA ASN A 449 12.39 -2.98 -8.07
C ASN A 449 12.41 -1.51 -8.53
N LYS A 450 12.03 -0.59 -7.65
CA LYS A 450 12.01 0.85 -7.93
C LYS A 450 13.05 1.59 -7.11
N ALA A 451 13.57 2.68 -7.67
CA ALA A 451 14.43 3.59 -6.93
C ALA A 451 13.65 4.50 -5.96
N LYS A 452 14.28 4.90 -4.87
CA LYS A 452 13.84 5.99 -3.99
C LYS A 452 14.03 7.37 -4.64
N GLY A 453 15.04 7.52 -5.46
CA GLY A 453 15.45 8.75 -6.13
C GLY A 453 16.46 8.47 -7.23
N GLN A 454 16.97 9.52 -7.87
CA GLN A 454 17.88 9.39 -9.02
C GLN A 454 19.21 8.71 -8.67
N ASP A 455 19.72 8.95 -7.47
CA ASP A 455 21.03 8.44 -7.00
C ASP A 455 20.97 7.07 -6.31
N ASP A 456 19.80 6.41 -6.36
CA ASP A 456 19.64 5.09 -5.73
C ASP A 456 20.31 4.01 -6.57
N ALA A 457 21.47 3.54 -6.11
CA ALA A 457 22.24 2.50 -6.78
C ALA A 457 21.53 1.13 -6.79
N GLU A 458 20.70 0.86 -5.78
CA GLU A 458 20.02 -0.42 -5.59
C GLU A 458 18.58 -0.43 -6.15
N GLY A 459 18.11 0.68 -6.71
CA GLY A 459 16.80 0.81 -7.33
C GLY A 459 16.84 0.70 -8.86
N ASP A 460 15.65 0.54 -9.45
CA ASP A 460 15.41 0.42 -10.90
C ASP A 460 16.22 -0.72 -11.54
N ARG A 461 16.23 -1.87 -10.89
CA ARG A 461 16.89 -3.08 -11.35
C ARG A 461 15.87 -4.17 -11.70
N ILE A 462 16.25 -5.02 -12.67
CA ILE A 462 15.68 -6.35 -12.80
C ILE A 462 16.67 -7.36 -12.24
N THR A 463 16.17 -8.29 -11.44
CA THR A 463 16.96 -9.37 -10.84
C THR A 463 16.43 -10.72 -11.31
N ARG A 464 17.30 -11.53 -11.90
CA ARG A 464 17.05 -12.94 -12.20
C ARG A 464 17.48 -13.78 -10.99
N VAL A 465 16.55 -14.59 -10.47
CA VAL A 465 16.77 -15.50 -9.34
C VAL A 465 16.60 -16.93 -9.80
N MET A 466 17.65 -17.74 -9.66
CA MET A 466 17.67 -19.15 -10.04
C MET A 466 18.06 -20.00 -8.84
N ALA A 467 17.34 -21.09 -8.59
CA ALA A 467 17.82 -22.12 -7.68
C ALA A 467 19.07 -22.79 -8.26
N LYS A 468 20.05 -23.08 -7.40
CA LYS A 468 21.31 -23.78 -7.75
C LYS A 468 21.12 -25.27 -7.83
#